data_6c3065ecc51d39022f746385ac278fe5
#
_entry.id   6c3065ecc51d39022f746385ac278fe5
#
_cell.length_a   1.000
_cell.length_b   1.000
_cell.length_c   1.000
_cell.angle_alpha   90.00
_cell.angle_beta   90.00
_cell.angle_gamma   90.00
#
_symmetry.space_group_name_H-M   'P 1'
#
loop_
_entity.id
_entity.type
_entity.pdbx_description
1 polymer ?
#
loop_
_entity_poly.entity_id
_entity_poly.type
_entity_poly.pdbx_seq_one_letter_code
_entity_poly.pdbx_strand_id
1 'polypeptide(L)'
;VLATGRHITFERPTALSAGAAAVRGPLNPGSAYGGYTTWMVADGGAGNFKALNRMEKALTAGGSLTQIFTLVKEEDATLSFDYFRTQFYNSVIADQEYSPNDIYIYSSDKRSFTDTYQVDFSWTPVERFDIFATYRYTNSRMTIDRPDGSTALVERPLVSRYKALLNLQYSTRYNRWVFDVTAQLNGPSRLPTQTGDLADSEMSPTYPMFFAQVTRKVGKFDIYVGCENILDYKQKHPILNADDPFSAGFNSSVIWGPLMGRKFYAGLRINFY
;
A
#
# COMPACT_ATOMS: atom_id res chain seq x y z
N VAL A 1 -6.52 -11.36 12.27
CA VAL A 1 -7.94 -10.99 12.18
C VAL A 1 -8.03 -9.90 11.13
N LEU A 2 -8.50 -10.23 9.98
CA LEU A 2 -8.80 -9.23 8.98
C LEU A 2 -10.08 -8.52 9.39
N ALA A 3 -10.07 -7.20 9.40
CA ALA A 3 -11.22 -6.37 9.71
C ALA A 3 -12.36 -6.49 8.68
N THR A 4 -12.37 -7.56 7.93
CA THR A 4 -13.28 -7.83 6.81
C THR A 4 -14.44 -8.75 7.18
N GLY A 5 -14.55 -9.17 8.43
CA GLY A 5 -15.44 -10.27 8.77
C GLY A 5 -14.98 -11.62 8.21
N ARG A 6 -13.85 -11.64 7.49
CA ARG A 6 -13.24 -12.84 6.93
C ARG A 6 -12.26 -13.41 7.93
N HIS A 7 -12.27 -14.70 8.09
CA HIS A 7 -11.39 -15.40 8.99
C HIS A 7 -10.40 -16.27 8.21
N ILE A 8 -9.11 -16.05 8.42
CA ILE A 8 -8.05 -16.85 7.81
C ILE A 8 -7.36 -17.63 8.90
N THR A 9 -7.29 -18.93 8.73
CA THR A 9 -6.56 -19.82 9.61
C THR A 9 -5.50 -20.56 8.80
N PHE A 10 -4.27 -20.53 9.29
CA PHE A 10 -3.20 -21.32 8.72
C PHE A 10 -2.92 -22.51 9.62
N GLU A 11 -3.08 -23.70 9.11
CA GLU A 11 -2.52 -24.89 9.71
C GLU A 11 -1.10 -25.10 9.20
N ARG A 12 -0.26 -25.70 10.00
CA ARG A 12 1.12 -25.98 9.58
C ARG A 12 1.10 -26.89 8.34
N PRO A 13 2.00 -26.67 7.38
CA PRO A 13 2.06 -27.47 6.14
C PRO A 13 2.14 -28.97 6.35
N THR A 14 2.70 -29.41 7.47
CA THR A 14 2.80 -30.83 7.84
C THR A 14 1.45 -31.48 8.13
N ALA A 15 0.48 -30.74 8.61
CA ALA A 15 -0.88 -31.22 8.84
C ALA A 15 -1.67 -31.35 7.52
N LEU A 16 -1.22 -30.70 6.48
CA LEU A 16 -1.87 -30.56 5.20
C LEU A 16 -1.32 -31.53 4.14
N SER A 17 -0.25 -32.23 4.47
CA SER A 17 0.32 -33.25 3.58
C SER A 17 -0.64 -34.40 3.27
N ALA A 18 -1.72 -34.53 4.01
CA ALA A 18 -2.73 -35.55 3.84
C ALA A 18 -3.88 -35.16 2.90
N GLY A 19 -3.77 -34.06 2.14
CA GLY A 19 -4.79 -33.66 1.18
C GLY A 19 -6.06 -33.10 1.79
N ALA A 20 -5.98 -32.56 2.98
CA ALA A 20 -7.09 -31.82 3.59
C ALA A 20 -7.37 -30.57 2.75
N ALA A 21 -8.40 -30.65 2.00
CA ALA A 21 -8.74 -29.70 0.98
C ALA A 21 -9.30 -28.40 1.50
N ALA A 22 -9.85 -28.42 2.69
CA ALA A 22 -10.48 -27.26 3.26
C ALA A 22 -9.86 -26.97 4.60
N VAL A 23 -9.21 -25.86 4.73
CA VAL A 23 -8.92 -25.33 6.03
C VAL A 23 -10.19 -24.64 6.49
N ARG A 24 -10.84 -25.27 7.40
CA ARG A 24 -11.98 -24.64 8.07
C ARG A 24 -11.44 -23.65 9.06
N GLY A 25 -11.98 -22.45 9.04
CA GLY A 25 -11.79 -21.52 10.12
C GLY A 25 -12.14 -22.22 11.46
N PRO A 26 -11.46 -21.89 12.55
CA PRO A 26 -11.68 -22.52 13.85
C PRO A 26 -13.08 -22.24 14.42
N LEU A 27 -13.81 -21.41 13.77
CA LEU A 27 -15.07 -20.90 14.25
C LEU A 27 -16.19 -21.66 13.58
N ASN A 28 -16.95 -22.35 14.34
CA ASN A 28 -18.12 -23.06 13.85
C ASN A 28 -19.26 -22.09 13.56
N PRO A 29 -20.09 -22.37 12.53
CA PRO A 29 -21.37 -21.70 12.42
C PRO A 29 -22.13 -21.87 13.75
N GLY A 30 -22.50 -20.77 14.35
CA GLY A 30 -23.16 -20.78 15.65
C GLY A 30 -22.25 -20.44 16.83
N SER A 31 -20.97 -20.22 16.65
CA SER A 31 -20.16 -19.55 17.65
C SER A 31 -20.62 -18.11 17.83
N ALA A 32 -20.28 -17.50 18.97
CA ALA A 32 -20.69 -16.14 19.32
C ALA A 32 -20.24 -15.06 18.32
N TYR A 33 -19.43 -15.42 17.34
CA TYR A 33 -18.85 -14.49 16.37
C TYR A 33 -19.50 -14.54 14.98
N GLY A 34 -20.59 -15.29 14.81
CA GLY A 34 -21.36 -15.27 13.57
C GLY A 34 -20.67 -15.95 12.38
N GLY A 35 -21.19 -15.72 11.23
CA GLY A 35 -20.73 -16.35 10.00
C GLY A 35 -19.25 -16.16 9.69
N TYR A 36 -18.62 -17.23 9.34
CA TYR A 36 -17.22 -17.24 9.03
C TYR A 36 -17.00 -17.43 7.60
N THR A 37 -15.97 -16.81 7.22
CA THR A 37 -15.39 -17.07 5.93
C THR A 37 -14.47 -18.24 6.02
N THR A 38 -14.77 -19.23 5.25
CA THR A 38 -13.84 -20.27 4.93
C THR A 38 -12.88 -19.72 3.89
N TRP A 39 -11.61 -19.86 4.12
CA TRP A 39 -10.64 -19.62 3.07
C TRP A 39 -10.14 -20.97 2.57
N MET A 40 -9.83 -21.02 1.31
CA MET A 40 -9.30 -22.19 0.68
C MET A 40 -7.96 -21.86 0.03
N VAL A 41 -7.09 -22.80 0.05
CA VAL A 41 -5.92 -22.78 -0.78
C VAL A 41 -6.26 -23.56 -2.03
N ALA A 42 -6.37 -22.86 -3.13
CA ALA A 42 -6.59 -23.45 -4.41
C ALA A 42 -5.29 -23.39 -5.20
N ASP A 43 -4.73 -24.55 -5.44
CA ASP A 43 -3.64 -24.73 -6.38
C ASP A 43 -3.90 -25.99 -7.18
N GLY A 44 -4.54 -25.82 -8.30
CA GLY A 44 -4.88 -26.93 -9.20
C GLY A 44 -5.90 -27.92 -8.66
N GLY A 45 -6.73 -27.48 -7.73
CA GLY A 45 -7.77 -28.30 -7.13
C GLY A 45 -7.71 -28.27 -5.62
N ALA A 46 -8.81 -28.68 -5.03
CA ALA A 46 -9.07 -28.61 -3.62
C ALA A 46 -7.82 -28.81 -2.73
N GLY A 47 -7.27 -27.70 -2.26
CA GLY A 47 -6.32 -27.69 -1.14
C GLY A 47 -4.94 -28.29 -1.42
N ASN A 48 -4.38 -28.06 -2.57
CA ASN A 48 -3.01 -28.49 -2.82
C ASN A 48 -1.99 -27.52 -2.18
N PHE A 49 -1.78 -27.64 -0.90
CA PHE A 49 -0.81 -26.85 -0.16
C PHE A 49 0.66 -27.08 -0.55
N LYS A 50 0.96 -28.08 -1.37
CA LYS A 50 2.33 -28.26 -1.85
C LYS A 50 2.84 -27.04 -2.61
N ALA A 51 1.97 -26.30 -3.24
CA ALA A 51 2.36 -25.07 -3.92
C ALA A 51 2.77 -23.95 -2.96
N LEU A 52 2.19 -23.85 -1.80
CA LEU A 52 2.59 -22.86 -0.78
C LEU A 52 3.95 -23.16 -0.16
N ASN A 53 4.46 -24.38 -0.32
CA ASN A 53 5.82 -24.74 0.11
C ASN A 53 6.89 -24.28 -0.87
N ARG A 54 6.53 -23.70 -1.98
CA ARG A 54 7.49 -23.10 -2.92
C ARG A 54 7.94 -21.76 -2.38
N MET A 55 9.26 -21.56 -2.37
CA MET A 55 9.83 -20.25 -2.05
C MET A 55 9.44 -19.24 -3.12
N GLU A 56 8.99 -18.08 -2.69
CA GLU A 56 8.81 -16.95 -3.61
C GLU A 56 10.14 -16.57 -4.26
N LYS A 57 10.09 -16.33 -5.56
CA LYS A 57 11.26 -15.96 -6.36
C LYS A 57 10.97 -14.72 -7.17
N ALA A 58 11.84 -13.73 -7.05
CA ALA A 58 11.78 -12.52 -7.85
C ALA A 58 13.19 -12.10 -8.27
N LEU A 59 13.27 -11.46 -9.42
CA LEU A 59 14.47 -10.78 -9.90
C LEU A 59 14.15 -9.30 -10.06
N THR A 60 14.93 -8.46 -9.42
CA THR A 60 14.86 -7.01 -9.61
C THR A 60 16.10 -6.56 -10.38
N ALA A 61 15.87 -5.83 -11.46
CA ALA A 61 16.91 -5.19 -12.25
C ALA A 61 16.48 -3.74 -12.55
N GLY A 62 17.45 -2.84 -12.61
CA GLY A 62 17.18 -1.45 -12.89
C GLY A 62 18.45 -0.60 -12.92
N GLY A 63 18.27 0.69 -12.94
CA GLY A 63 19.36 1.64 -12.92
C GLY A 63 18.89 3.01 -12.45
N SER A 64 19.84 3.77 -11.97
CA SER A 64 19.68 5.14 -11.51
C SER A 64 20.62 6.07 -12.29
N LEU A 65 20.10 7.23 -12.65
CA LEU A 65 20.89 8.32 -13.23
C LEU A 65 20.69 9.55 -12.36
N THR A 66 21.77 10.07 -11.81
CA THR A 66 21.76 11.29 -11.01
C THR A 66 22.59 12.36 -11.68
N GLN A 67 22.00 13.54 -11.87
CA GLN A 67 22.66 14.71 -12.41
C GLN A 67 22.64 15.84 -11.38
N ILE A 68 23.80 16.38 -11.10
CA ILE A 68 23.97 17.57 -10.27
C ILE A 68 24.24 18.73 -11.22
N PHE A 69 23.57 19.85 -11.01
CA PHE A 69 23.74 21.06 -11.83
C PHE A 69 23.45 22.31 -11.00
N THR A 70 24.12 23.38 -11.32
CA THR A 70 23.97 24.66 -10.65
C THR A 70 22.87 25.46 -11.32
N LEU A 71 21.81 25.79 -10.60
CA LEU A 71 20.69 26.56 -11.13
C LEU A 71 20.84 28.06 -10.93
N VAL A 72 21.15 28.50 -9.72
CA VAL A 72 21.23 29.92 -9.36
C VAL A 72 22.30 30.14 -8.30
N LYS A 73 23.19 31.12 -8.50
CA LYS A 73 24.14 31.62 -7.50
C LYS A 73 24.99 30.56 -6.79
N GLU A 74 25.54 29.63 -7.55
CA GLU A 74 26.39 28.55 -6.99
C GLU A 74 25.64 27.51 -6.13
N GLU A 75 24.31 27.57 -6.06
CA GLU A 75 23.52 26.56 -5.37
C GLU A 75 23.19 25.39 -6.30
N ASP A 76 23.61 24.21 -5.86
CA ASP A 76 23.44 22.98 -6.62
C ASP A 76 22.03 22.40 -6.48
N ALA A 77 21.51 21.95 -7.60
CA ALA A 77 20.31 21.15 -7.65
C ALA A 77 20.66 19.73 -8.09
N THR A 78 19.94 18.77 -7.54
CA THR A 78 20.10 17.36 -7.89
C THR A 78 18.82 16.84 -8.51
N LEU A 79 18.96 16.23 -9.68
CA LEU A 79 17.89 15.51 -10.35
C LEU A 79 18.27 14.04 -10.47
N SER A 80 17.45 13.15 -9.96
CA SER A 80 17.65 11.71 -10.10
C SER A 80 16.51 11.09 -10.86
N PHE A 81 16.83 10.15 -11.71
CA PHE A 81 15.88 9.30 -12.40
C PHE A 81 16.20 7.85 -12.11
N ASP A 82 15.21 7.10 -11.63
CA ASP A 82 15.34 5.69 -11.29
C ASP A 82 14.34 4.86 -12.08
N TYR A 83 14.79 3.74 -12.60
CA TYR A 83 13.93 2.71 -13.18
C TYR A 83 14.28 1.36 -12.59
N PHE A 84 13.29 0.66 -12.08
CA PHE A 84 13.42 -0.71 -11.60
C PHE A 84 12.28 -1.57 -12.10
N ARG A 85 12.64 -2.75 -12.60
CA ARG A 85 11.70 -3.82 -12.90
C ARG A 85 11.92 -4.99 -11.96
N THR A 86 10.84 -5.41 -11.28
CA THR A 86 10.81 -6.64 -10.52
C THR A 86 9.95 -7.66 -11.27
N GLN A 87 10.54 -8.76 -11.68
CA GLN A 87 9.86 -9.89 -12.28
C GLN A 87 9.68 -10.98 -11.22
N PHE A 88 8.45 -11.41 -11.01
CA PHE A 88 8.15 -12.53 -10.11
C PHE A 88 8.07 -13.81 -10.93
N TYR A 89 8.79 -14.83 -10.50
CA TYR A 89 8.80 -16.16 -11.11
C TYR A 89 7.95 -17.15 -10.31
N ASN A 90 7.77 -16.89 -9.03
CA ASN A 90 6.88 -17.61 -8.17
C ASN A 90 6.41 -16.65 -7.08
N SER A 91 5.11 -16.46 -6.98
CA SER A 91 4.50 -15.55 -6.01
C SER A 91 3.31 -16.20 -5.34
N VAL A 92 3.11 -15.90 -4.08
CA VAL A 92 1.89 -16.26 -3.38
C VAL A 92 0.86 -15.16 -3.62
N ILE A 93 -0.29 -15.57 -4.13
CA ILE A 93 -1.42 -14.68 -4.41
C ILE A 93 -2.51 -14.96 -3.39
N ALA A 94 -2.99 -13.91 -2.74
CA ALA A 94 -4.21 -13.93 -1.94
C ALA A 94 -5.30 -13.24 -2.76
N ASP A 95 -6.07 -14.03 -3.49
CA ASP A 95 -7.16 -13.55 -4.33
C ASP A 95 -8.40 -13.32 -3.48
N GLN A 96 -8.83 -12.07 -3.42
CA GLN A 96 -10.02 -11.63 -2.69
C GLN A 96 -11.17 -11.26 -3.63
N GLU A 97 -10.98 -11.46 -4.94
CA GLU A 97 -11.86 -10.97 -5.97
C GLU A 97 -12.76 -12.04 -6.55
N TYR A 98 -12.39 -13.30 -6.35
CA TYR A 98 -13.17 -14.41 -6.85
C TYR A 98 -14.51 -14.61 -6.11
N SER A 99 -14.47 -14.43 -4.79
CA SER A 99 -15.66 -14.57 -3.95
C SER A 99 -15.69 -13.45 -2.90
N PRO A 100 -16.84 -12.84 -2.63
CA PRO A 100 -16.97 -11.84 -1.57
C PRO A 100 -16.76 -12.44 -0.17
N ASN A 101 -16.93 -13.75 -0.03
CA ASN A 101 -16.88 -14.44 1.26
C ASN A 101 -15.59 -15.20 1.50
N ASP A 102 -14.85 -15.53 0.43
CA ASP A 102 -13.68 -16.38 0.52
C ASP A 102 -12.43 -15.67 0.03
N ILE A 103 -11.28 -16.04 0.58
CA ILE A 103 -9.97 -15.62 0.12
C ILE A 103 -9.26 -16.87 -0.40
N TYR A 104 -8.86 -16.85 -1.66
CA TYR A 104 -8.09 -17.91 -2.28
C TYR A 104 -6.61 -17.60 -2.18
N ILE A 105 -5.84 -18.51 -1.56
CA ILE A 105 -4.40 -18.35 -1.42
C ILE A 105 -3.73 -19.47 -2.20
N TYR A 106 -2.92 -19.10 -3.18
CA TYR A 106 -2.24 -20.05 -4.04
C TYR A 106 -0.89 -19.52 -4.52
N SER A 107 -0.01 -20.41 -4.94
CA SER A 107 1.24 -20.04 -5.61
C SER A 107 1.02 -19.98 -7.11
N SER A 108 1.54 -18.93 -7.72
CA SER A 108 1.51 -18.75 -9.18
C SER A 108 2.92 -18.54 -9.71
N ASP A 109 3.27 -19.31 -10.75
CA ASP A 109 4.48 -19.14 -11.55
C ASP A 109 4.22 -18.33 -12.83
N LYS A 110 3.00 -17.83 -12.98
CA LYS A 110 2.58 -17.04 -14.11
C LYS A 110 3.13 -15.62 -14.06
N ARG A 111 3.05 -14.93 -15.17
CA ARG A 111 3.60 -13.60 -15.35
C ARG A 111 3.08 -12.62 -14.30
N SER A 112 3.97 -12.15 -13.45
CA SER A 112 3.73 -11.07 -12.50
C SER A 112 4.93 -10.15 -12.47
N PHE A 113 4.72 -8.85 -12.50
CA PHE A 113 5.82 -7.89 -12.53
C PHE A 113 5.41 -6.54 -11.95
N THR A 114 6.42 -5.79 -11.57
CA THR A 114 6.27 -4.39 -11.18
C THR A 114 7.35 -3.56 -11.87
N ASP A 115 6.94 -2.57 -12.65
CA ASP A 115 7.81 -1.52 -13.17
C ASP A 115 7.64 -0.27 -12.32
N THR A 116 8.73 0.29 -11.85
CA THR A 116 8.75 1.53 -11.06
C THR A 116 9.64 2.54 -11.76
N TYR A 117 9.10 3.72 -12.01
CA TYR A 117 9.80 4.89 -12.51
C TYR A 117 9.70 5.97 -11.45
N GLN A 118 10.84 6.54 -11.07
CA GLN A 118 10.88 7.61 -10.07
C GLN A 118 11.75 8.75 -10.56
N VAL A 119 11.32 9.95 -10.29
CA VAL A 119 12.08 11.18 -10.49
C VAL A 119 12.12 11.91 -9.18
N ASP A 120 13.32 12.23 -8.70
CA ASP A 120 13.55 13.01 -7.49
C ASP A 120 14.28 14.29 -7.85
N PHE A 121 13.82 15.39 -7.31
CA PHE A 121 14.43 16.70 -7.45
C PHE A 121 14.68 17.31 -6.06
N SER A 122 15.92 17.73 -5.80
CA SER A 122 16.31 18.39 -4.57
C SER A 122 17.05 19.67 -4.90
N TRP A 123 16.68 20.77 -4.27
CA TRP A 123 17.27 22.08 -4.50
C TRP A 123 17.14 22.98 -3.28
N THR A 124 18.18 23.74 -2.99
CA THR A 124 18.24 24.78 -1.97
C THR A 124 18.43 26.15 -2.63
N PRO A 125 17.33 26.77 -3.15
CA PRO A 125 17.41 28.01 -3.95
C PRO A 125 18.00 29.22 -3.21
N VAL A 126 17.85 29.23 -1.92
CA VAL A 126 18.43 30.23 -1.01
C VAL A 126 18.79 29.57 0.30
N GLU A 127 19.76 30.13 1.01
CA GLU A 127 20.15 29.61 2.31
C GLU A 127 18.94 29.25 3.19
N ARG A 128 18.92 28.05 3.74
CA ARG A 128 17.91 27.58 4.68
C ARG A 128 16.51 27.34 4.11
N PHE A 129 16.35 27.34 2.81
CA PHE A 129 15.11 26.97 2.17
C PHE A 129 15.34 25.76 1.24
N ASP A 130 14.84 24.62 1.64
CA ASP A 130 15.00 23.36 0.93
C ASP A 130 13.71 22.97 0.21
N ILE A 131 13.83 22.53 -1.02
CA ILE A 131 12.75 22.02 -1.86
C ILE A 131 13.11 20.59 -2.19
N PHE A 132 12.21 19.66 -1.90
CA PHE A 132 12.30 18.30 -2.35
C PHE A 132 11.00 17.91 -3.05
N ALA A 133 11.10 17.43 -4.27
CA ALA A 133 9.96 16.93 -5.03
C ALA A 133 10.26 15.52 -5.55
N THR A 134 9.29 14.64 -5.47
CA THR A 134 9.38 13.30 -6.05
C THR A 134 8.10 12.94 -6.78
N TYR A 135 8.26 12.27 -7.90
CA TYR A 135 7.17 11.65 -8.63
C TYR A 135 7.51 10.20 -8.91
N ARG A 136 6.62 9.28 -8.53
CA ARG A 136 6.77 7.86 -8.79
C ARG A 136 5.58 7.35 -9.58
N TYR A 137 5.84 6.67 -10.67
CA TYR A 137 4.88 5.88 -11.42
C TYR A 137 5.14 4.39 -11.21
N THR A 138 4.09 3.63 -10.94
CA THR A 138 4.17 2.19 -10.68
C THR A 138 3.18 1.44 -11.56
N ASN A 139 3.68 0.53 -12.40
CA ASN A 139 2.89 -0.42 -13.16
C ASN A 139 3.07 -1.81 -12.55
N SER A 140 2.19 -2.18 -11.64
CA SER A 140 2.25 -3.47 -10.95
C SER A 140 1.12 -4.37 -11.45
N ARG A 141 1.50 -5.52 -12.01
CA ARG A 141 0.55 -6.48 -12.58
C ARG A 141 0.81 -7.88 -12.03
N MET A 142 -0.27 -8.63 -11.87
CA MET A 142 -0.22 -10.02 -11.48
C MET A 142 -1.19 -10.85 -12.32
N THR A 143 -0.84 -12.11 -12.56
CA THR A 143 -1.77 -13.04 -13.20
C THR A 143 -2.53 -13.79 -12.12
N ILE A 144 -3.84 -13.67 -12.15
CA ILE A 144 -4.74 -14.42 -11.28
C ILE A 144 -5.31 -15.61 -12.03
N ASP A 145 -5.50 -16.70 -11.29
CA ASP A 145 -6.06 -17.97 -11.77
C ASP A 145 -7.50 -18.06 -11.28
N ARG A 146 -8.39 -18.38 -12.20
CA ARG A 146 -9.79 -18.55 -11.88
C ARG A 146 -10.17 -20.03 -11.81
N PRO A 147 -11.16 -20.38 -11.01
CA PRO A 147 -11.62 -21.77 -10.88
C PRO A 147 -12.15 -22.39 -12.17
N ASP A 148 -12.58 -21.58 -13.14
CA ASP A 148 -12.96 -22.03 -14.47
C ASP A 148 -11.75 -22.40 -15.34
N GLY A 149 -10.52 -22.30 -14.80
CA GLY A 149 -9.27 -22.54 -15.51
C GLY A 149 -8.79 -21.36 -16.36
N SER A 150 -9.53 -20.28 -16.41
CA SER A 150 -9.09 -19.07 -17.10
C SER A 150 -8.05 -18.31 -16.29
N THR A 151 -7.27 -17.46 -16.96
CA THR A 151 -6.26 -16.63 -16.32
C THR A 151 -6.34 -15.21 -16.85
N ALA A 152 -6.09 -14.23 -15.98
CA ALA A 152 -6.09 -12.84 -16.37
C ALA A 152 -4.89 -12.08 -15.77
N LEU A 153 -4.20 -11.31 -16.61
CA LEU A 153 -3.15 -10.39 -16.17
C LEU A 153 -3.79 -9.05 -15.80
N VAL A 154 -3.87 -8.77 -14.51
CA VAL A 154 -4.56 -7.61 -13.97
C VAL A 154 -3.62 -6.67 -13.23
N GLU A 155 -4.00 -5.42 -13.06
CA GLU A 155 -3.31 -4.53 -12.14
C GLU A 155 -3.48 -5.04 -10.71
N ARG A 156 -2.41 -4.99 -9.93
CA ARG A 156 -2.47 -5.38 -8.51
C ARG A 156 -3.42 -4.44 -7.76
N PRO A 157 -4.41 -4.97 -7.04
CA PRO A 157 -5.37 -4.13 -6.31
C PRO A 157 -4.69 -3.27 -5.26
N LEU A 158 -5.25 -2.09 -5.00
CA LEU A 158 -4.82 -1.13 -3.97
C LEU A 158 -3.39 -0.62 -4.13
N VAL A 159 -2.78 -0.80 -5.29
CA VAL A 159 -1.49 -0.20 -5.64
C VAL A 159 -1.73 1.05 -6.48
N SER A 160 -1.38 2.22 -5.94
CA SER A 160 -1.51 3.49 -6.67
C SER A 160 -0.64 3.50 -7.91
N ARG A 161 -1.21 3.89 -9.06
CA ARG A 161 -0.48 4.02 -10.34
C ARG A 161 0.63 5.07 -10.27
N TYR A 162 0.40 6.13 -9.50
CA TYR A 162 1.42 7.15 -9.27
C TYR A 162 1.29 7.78 -7.89
N LYS A 163 2.39 8.34 -7.41
CA LYS A 163 2.45 9.21 -6.23
C LYS A 163 3.35 10.38 -6.53
N ALA A 164 2.95 11.56 -6.07
CA ALA A 164 3.79 12.74 -6.09
C ALA A 164 3.90 13.32 -4.68
N LEU A 165 5.06 13.87 -4.37
CA LEU A 165 5.31 14.53 -3.08
C LEU A 165 6.12 15.79 -3.35
N LEU A 166 5.76 16.86 -2.67
CA LEU A 166 6.52 18.10 -2.58
C LEU A 166 6.71 18.42 -1.10
N ASN A 167 7.94 18.51 -0.70
CA ASN A 167 8.32 18.97 0.63
C ASN A 167 9.04 20.31 0.52
N LEU A 168 8.63 21.27 1.36
CA LEU A 168 9.22 22.58 1.51
C LEU A 168 9.65 22.75 2.95
N GLN A 169 10.93 22.98 3.17
CA GLN A 169 11.47 23.23 4.49
C GLN A 169 12.14 24.61 4.54
N TYR A 170 11.80 25.40 5.54
CA TYR A 170 12.46 26.66 5.82
C TYR A 170 12.96 26.71 7.24
N SER A 171 14.24 27.08 7.41
CA SER A 171 14.89 27.23 8.70
C SER A 171 15.28 28.69 8.94
N THR A 172 14.91 29.24 10.09
CA THR A 172 15.36 30.59 10.46
C THR A 172 16.85 30.60 10.83
N ARG A 173 17.44 31.77 10.91
CA ARG A 173 18.83 31.96 11.34
C ARG A 173 19.14 31.17 12.63
N TYR A 174 20.28 30.49 12.65
CA TYR A 174 20.70 29.57 13.72
C TYR A 174 19.76 28.37 13.94
N ASN A 175 18.94 28.00 12.96
CA ASN A 175 17.98 26.89 13.06
C ASN A 175 17.05 26.96 14.28
N ARG A 176 16.72 28.19 14.75
CA ARG A 176 15.86 28.34 15.90
C ARG A 176 14.42 27.91 15.69
N TRP A 177 13.92 28.14 14.47
CA TRP A 177 12.63 27.67 14.00
C TRP A 177 12.82 26.93 12.69
N VAL A 178 12.16 25.80 12.57
CA VAL A 178 12.08 25.02 11.33
C VAL A 178 10.61 24.87 11.00
N PHE A 179 10.25 25.25 9.78
CA PHE A 179 8.93 25.09 9.20
C PHE A 179 9.02 24.02 8.11
N ASP A 180 8.18 23.04 8.18
CA ASP A 180 8.10 21.96 7.23
C ASP A 180 6.68 21.82 6.71
N VAL A 181 6.51 21.77 5.40
CA VAL A 181 5.21 21.56 4.73
C VAL A 181 5.39 20.50 3.67
N THR A 182 4.56 19.48 3.73
CA THR A 182 4.55 18.41 2.74
C THR A 182 3.19 18.32 2.07
N ALA A 183 3.17 18.36 0.76
CA ALA A 183 2.03 18.05 -0.07
C ALA A 183 2.25 16.70 -0.74
N GLN A 184 1.30 15.79 -0.62
CA GLN A 184 1.33 14.48 -1.24
C GLN A 184 0.09 14.29 -2.10
N LEU A 185 0.27 13.77 -3.31
CA LEU A 185 -0.80 13.38 -4.21
C LEU A 185 -0.75 11.87 -4.41
N ASN A 186 -1.83 11.19 -4.08
CA ASN A 186 -1.99 9.75 -4.28
C ASN A 186 -2.87 9.52 -5.51
N GLY A 187 -2.31 8.85 -6.50
CA GLY A 187 -3.01 8.50 -7.72
C GLY A 187 -4.00 7.35 -7.54
N PRO A 188 -4.79 7.07 -8.57
CA PRO A 188 -5.80 6.02 -8.52
C PRO A 188 -5.14 4.64 -8.40
N SER A 189 -5.84 3.74 -7.73
CA SER A 189 -5.53 2.32 -7.64
C SER A 189 -6.74 1.50 -8.05
N ARG A 190 -6.52 0.34 -8.65
CA ARG A 190 -7.61 -0.58 -8.94
C ARG A 190 -8.19 -1.11 -7.63
N LEU A 191 -9.50 -1.09 -7.53
CA LEU A 191 -10.21 -1.65 -6.39
C LEU A 191 -10.49 -3.15 -6.64
N PRO A 192 -10.47 -3.98 -5.60
CA PRO A 192 -10.93 -5.36 -5.72
C PRO A 192 -12.38 -5.40 -6.20
N THR A 193 -12.68 -6.26 -7.17
CA THR A 193 -14.07 -6.44 -7.62
C THR A 193 -14.90 -7.15 -6.55
N GLN A 194 -16.17 -6.80 -6.49
CA GLN A 194 -17.13 -7.39 -5.57
C GLN A 194 -17.96 -8.51 -6.24
N THR A 195 -18.02 -8.49 -7.56
CA THR A 195 -18.85 -9.41 -8.36
C THR A 195 -18.11 -10.66 -8.82
N GLY A 196 -16.79 -10.70 -8.61
CA GLY A 196 -15.94 -11.73 -9.20
C GLY A 196 -15.63 -11.48 -10.68
N ASP A 197 -16.27 -10.52 -11.33
CA ASP A 197 -15.95 -10.11 -12.70
C ASP A 197 -14.93 -8.97 -12.69
N LEU A 198 -13.78 -9.21 -13.30
CA LEU A 198 -12.69 -8.23 -13.37
C LEU A 198 -13.06 -7.00 -14.24
N ALA A 199 -14.03 -7.15 -15.13
CA ALA A 199 -14.50 -6.03 -15.94
C ALA A 199 -15.22 -4.96 -15.09
N ASP A 200 -15.76 -5.35 -13.96
CA ASP A 200 -16.45 -4.45 -13.02
C ASP A 200 -15.50 -3.77 -12.03
N SER A 201 -14.18 -3.95 -12.20
CA SER A 201 -13.20 -3.31 -11.30
C SER A 201 -13.21 -1.81 -11.46
N GLU A 202 -13.46 -1.12 -10.36
CA GLU A 202 -13.43 0.33 -10.27
C GLU A 202 -12.03 0.84 -9.89
N MET A 203 -11.80 2.12 -10.14
CA MET A 203 -10.59 2.82 -9.74
C MET A 203 -10.88 3.73 -8.54
N SER A 204 -9.99 3.74 -7.56
CA SER A 204 -10.06 4.75 -6.51
C SER A 204 -9.84 6.15 -7.07
N PRO A 205 -10.42 7.19 -6.48
CA PRO A 205 -10.13 8.56 -6.88
C PRO A 205 -8.67 8.94 -6.52
N THR A 206 -8.16 9.92 -7.22
CA THR A 206 -6.92 10.61 -6.82
C THR A 206 -7.23 11.53 -5.64
N TYR A 207 -6.36 11.54 -4.64
CA TYR A 207 -6.56 12.38 -3.47
C TYR A 207 -5.27 13.02 -2.95
N PRO A 208 -5.34 14.29 -2.51
CA PRO A 208 -4.23 14.99 -1.90
C PRO A 208 -4.19 14.78 -0.38
N MET A 209 -2.98 14.83 0.17
CA MET A 209 -2.72 14.88 1.61
C MET A 209 -1.75 16.02 1.90
N PHE A 210 -2.01 16.80 2.95
CA PHE A 210 -1.14 17.88 3.37
C PHE A 210 -0.74 17.70 4.83
N PHE A 211 0.53 17.98 5.08
CA PHE A 211 1.15 17.88 6.39
C PHE A 211 1.93 19.16 6.68
N ALA A 212 1.93 19.62 7.91
CA ALA A 212 2.79 20.73 8.31
C ALA A 212 3.30 20.50 9.73
N GLN A 213 4.53 20.93 9.96
CA GLN A 213 5.17 20.90 11.26
C GLN A 213 5.96 22.19 11.50
N VAL A 214 5.91 22.67 12.72
CA VAL A 214 6.77 23.76 13.18
C VAL A 214 7.58 23.23 14.35
N THR A 215 8.90 23.39 14.27
CA THR A 215 9.83 22.99 15.33
C THR A 215 10.57 24.20 15.90
N ARG A 216 10.57 24.33 17.21
CA ARG A 216 11.36 25.31 17.93
C ARG A 216 12.53 24.62 18.62
N LYS A 217 13.77 25.06 18.30
CA LYS A 217 14.98 24.54 18.94
C LYS A 217 15.45 25.51 20.03
N VAL A 218 15.61 25.01 21.26
CA VAL A 218 16.03 25.79 22.44
C VAL A 218 17.08 24.99 23.21
N GLY A 219 18.34 25.31 23.01
CA GLY A 219 19.45 24.57 23.62
C GLY A 219 19.44 23.11 23.19
N LYS A 220 19.25 22.21 24.15
CA LYS A 220 19.17 20.76 23.89
C LYS A 220 17.75 20.24 23.54
N PHE A 221 16.76 21.12 23.53
CA PHE A 221 15.37 20.78 23.35
C PHE A 221 14.87 21.21 21.98
N ASP A 222 14.22 20.26 21.26
CA ASP A 222 13.41 20.55 20.08
C ASP A 222 11.94 20.32 20.45
N ILE A 223 11.17 21.39 20.47
CA ILE A 223 9.74 21.35 20.73
C ILE A 223 9.04 21.45 19.36
N TYR A 224 8.16 20.54 19.06
CA TYR A 224 7.47 20.57 17.78
C TYR A 224 5.96 20.36 17.93
N VAL A 225 5.23 20.99 17.03
CA VAL A 225 3.80 20.80 16.82
C VAL A 225 3.56 20.60 15.34
N GLY A 226 2.62 19.75 15.01
CA GLY A 226 2.29 19.48 13.63
C GLY A 226 0.84 19.07 13.45
N CYS A 227 0.47 19.04 12.19
CA CYS A 227 -0.84 18.61 11.73
C CYS A 227 -0.70 17.68 10.53
N GLU A 228 -1.29 16.51 10.63
CA GLU A 228 -1.45 15.57 9.53
C GLU A 228 -2.83 15.74 8.91
N ASN A 229 -2.89 15.49 7.60
CA ASN A 229 -4.13 15.55 6.84
C ASN A 229 -4.88 16.87 7.04
N ILE A 230 -4.21 17.99 6.78
CA ILE A 230 -4.73 19.35 7.02
C ILE A 230 -6.07 19.60 6.34
N LEU A 231 -6.29 18.99 5.16
CA LEU A 231 -7.54 19.09 4.40
C LEU A 231 -8.68 18.25 4.96
N ASP A 232 -8.44 17.46 6.01
CA ASP A 232 -9.43 16.55 6.60
C ASP A 232 -10.01 15.55 5.59
N TYR A 233 -9.21 15.13 4.62
CA TYR A 233 -9.63 14.19 3.59
C TYR A 233 -9.88 12.81 4.21
N LYS A 234 -11.03 12.20 3.87
CA LYS A 234 -11.40 10.84 4.31
C LYS A 234 -12.01 10.08 3.16
N GLN A 235 -11.74 8.80 3.10
CA GLN A 235 -12.47 7.91 2.24
C GLN A 235 -13.93 7.87 2.67
N LYS A 236 -14.85 8.12 1.73
CA LYS A 236 -16.28 7.92 1.96
C LYS A 236 -16.60 6.43 1.83
N HIS A 237 -17.45 5.92 2.70
CA HIS A 237 -17.90 4.53 2.68
C HIS A 237 -16.76 3.50 2.60
N PRO A 238 -15.85 3.46 3.60
CA PRO A 238 -14.72 2.55 3.57
C PRO A 238 -15.10 1.08 3.74
N ILE A 239 -16.32 0.82 4.21
CA ILE A 239 -16.89 -0.50 4.42
C ILE A 239 -18.20 -0.56 3.65
N LEU A 240 -18.32 -1.53 2.76
CA LEU A 240 -19.57 -1.79 2.06
C LEU A 240 -20.53 -2.55 3.00
N ASN A 241 -21.82 -2.19 2.98
CA ASN A 241 -22.85 -2.72 3.85
C ASN A 241 -22.45 -2.75 5.34
N ALA A 242 -21.88 -1.65 5.82
CA ALA A 242 -21.41 -1.52 7.20
C ALA A 242 -22.54 -1.72 8.23
N ASP A 243 -23.77 -1.43 7.85
CA ASP A 243 -24.98 -1.56 8.71
C ASP A 243 -25.40 -3.02 8.92
N ASP A 244 -24.97 -3.94 8.03
CA ASP A 244 -25.22 -5.37 8.18
C ASP A 244 -23.92 -6.18 7.98
N PRO A 245 -23.11 -6.30 9.05
CA PRO A 245 -21.81 -6.97 8.99
C PRO A 245 -21.86 -8.49 8.67
N PHE A 246 -23.05 -9.07 8.73
CA PHE A 246 -23.28 -10.50 8.47
C PHE A 246 -23.90 -10.76 7.11
N SER A 247 -24.21 -9.71 6.35
CA SER A 247 -24.71 -9.86 4.99
C SER A 247 -23.64 -10.35 4.02
N ALA A 248 -24.07 -11.02 2.96
CA ALA A 248 -23.17 -11.45 1.89
C ALA A 248 -22.48 -10.27 1.17
N GLY A 249 -23.05 -9.06 1.27
CA GLY A 249 -22.49 -7.85 0.67
C GLY A 249 -21.55 -7.06 1.59
N PHE A 250 -21.31 -7.51 2.83
CA PHE A 250 -20.38 -6.84 3.72
C PHE A 250 -18.95 -7.01 3.22
N ASN A 251 -18.26 -5.89 3.03
CA ASN A 251 -16.86 -5.93 2.61
C ASN A 251 -16.07 -4.74 3.14
N SER A 252 -15.01 -5.03 3.88
CA SER A 252 -14.04 -4.04 4.37
C SER A 252 -12.67 -4.12 3.70
N SER A 253 -12.54 -4.84 2.58
CA SER A 253 -11.29 -4.95 1.83
C SER A 253 -11.04 -3.80 0.86
N VAL A 254 -11.99 -2.87 0.70
CA VAL A 254 -11.95 -1.78 -0.29
C VAL A 254 -11.44 -0.47 0.32
N ILE A 255 -10.58 -0.56 1.32
CA ILE A 255 -9.97 0.62 1.94
C ILE A 255 -8.76 1.05 1.10
N TRP A 256 -8.90 2.18 0.40
CA TRP A 256 -7.88 2.75 -0.48
C TRP A 256 -7.34 4.11 -0.01
N GLY A 257 -8.01 4.76 0.94
CA GLY A 257 -7.70 6.10 1.40
C GLY A 257 -7.68 6.22 2.93
N PRO A 258 -7.37 7.40 3.45
CA PRO A 258 -7.33 7.63 4.90
C PRO A 258 -8.73 7.49 5.50
N LEU A 259 -8.80 6.78 6.62
CA LEU A 259 -10.00 6.63 7.43
C LEU A 259 -10.12 7.72 8.48
N MET A 260 -8.97 8.19 8.97
CA MET A 260 -8.91 9.24 9.96
C MET A 260 -8.72 10.60 9.27
N GLY A 261 -9.42 11.59 9.78
CA GLY A 261 -9.28 12.96 9.33
C GLY A 261 -8.03 13.63 9.87
N ARG A 262 -8.14 14.92 10.07
CA ARG A 262 -7.08 15.76 10.60
C ARG A 262 -6.60 15.29 11.96
N LYS A 263 -5.28 15.22 12.15
CA LYS A 263 -4.66 14.91 13.43
C LYS A 263 -3.65 15.97 13.80
N PHE A 264 -3.73 16.42 15.05
CA PHE A 264 -2.71 17.29 15.63
C PHE A 264 -1.80 16.49 16.55
N TYR A 265 -0.53 16.80 16.53
CA TYR A 265 0.44 16.21 17.42
C TYR A 265 1.41 17.26 17.95
N ALA A 266 1.97 17.01 19.10
CA ALA A 266 3.04 17.80 19.70
C ALA A 266 4.05 16.86 20.36
N GLY A 267 5.31 17.25 20.39
CA GLY A 267 6.34 16.45 21.01
C GLY A 267 7.55 17.25 21.40
N LEU A 268 8.40 16.59 22.18
CA LEU A 268 9.66 17.08 22.68
C LEU A 268 10.76 16.06 22.35
N ARG A 269 11.85 16.55 21.75
CA ARG A 269 13.08 15.77 21.56
C ARG A 269 14.19 16.38 22.40
N ILE A 270 14.95 15.54 23.08
CA ILE A 270 16.10 15.95 23.88
C ILE A 270 17.35 15.42 23.19
N ASN A 271 18.30 16.31 22.86
CA ASN A 271 19.57 15.97 22.24
C ASN A 271 20.65 15.93 23.32
N PHE A 272 21.24 14.77 23.54
CA PHE A 272 22.37 14.57 24.44
C PHE A 272 23.65 14.61 23.62
N TYR A 273 24.51 15.59 23.87
CA TYR A 273 25.83 15.76 23.28
C TYR A 273 26.91 15.50 24.33
#